data_e63070d922175edfe39a6ae20c2a3db2
#
_entry.id   e63070d922175edfe39a6ae20c2a3db2
#
_cell.length_a   1.000
_cell.length_b   1.000
_cell.length_c   1.000
_cell.angle_alpha   90.00
_cell.angle_beta   90.00
_cell.angle_gamma   90.00
#
_symmetry.space_group_name_H-M   'P 1'
#
loop_
_entity.id
_entity.type
_entity.pdbx_description
1 polymer ?
#
loop_
_entity_poly.entity_id
_entity_poly.type
_entity_poly.pdbx_seq_one_letter_code
_entity_poly.pdbx_strand_id
1 'polypeptide(L)'
;ISIATKGLVTRGKPELSWSPVFENQTIDFEALLSKDWPGQIRLTNDTQFAAQAIMRNNLANPSNQEKRQIAVLSLNHSIGLGIATQEPDGRITAFAPPFGHMMHINDGPICRCGSHGCIEAFAGYYGILRTAFEVDKNIIPAKFIPSSEIEKIAMRARQGDRKSEYAFRMAGEAIGIGIGRLLTLLGPMPIAITGAGISYYDLIQDAILNGVRNNLQIRRERMPDISLHPDESELIFYGNAQSCLSDLDNNIIADRTALYWKQT
;
A
#
# COMPACT_ATOMS: atom_id res chain seq x y z
N ILE A 1 -4.15 22.59 0.05
CA ILE A 1 -4.68 21.42 -0.69
C ILE A 1 -3.89 20.19 -0.29
N SER A 2 -4.56 19.07 0.02
CA SER A 2 -3.92 17.78 0.23
C SER A 2 -4.48 16.75 -0.76
N ILE A 3 -3.57 16.09 -1.46
CA ILE A 3 -3.89 15.19 -2.56
C ILE A 3 -3.36 13.80 -2.23
N ALA A 4 -4.25 12.79 -2.30
CA ALA A 4 -3.87 11.39 -2.24
C ALA A 4 -3.61 10.87 -3.68
N THR A 5 -2.52 10.13 -3.87
CA THR A 5 -2.15 9.60 -5.20
C THR A 5 -1.59 8.19 -5.13
N LYS A 6 -1.75 7.45 -6.22
CA LYS A 6 -1.03 6.19 -6.45
C LYS A 6 0.28 6.48 -7.19
N GLY A 7 1.39 5.95 -6.68
CA GLY A 7 2.70 6.12 -7.30
C GLY A 7 3.77 6.59 -6.31
N LEU A 8 4.91 6.98 -6.85
CA LEU A 8 6.06 7.47 -6.07
C LEU A 8 6.00 9.00 -5.97
N VAL A 9 5.94 9.49 -4.75
CA VAL A 9 5.97 10.92 -4.44
C VAL A 9 7.37 11.31 -4.02
N THR A 10 7.88 12.42 -4.57
CA THR A 10 9.19 12.97 -4.20
C THR A 10 9.14 13.50 -2.77
N ARG A 11 10.08 13.04 -1.93
CA ARG A 11 10.11 13.45 -0.53
C ARG A 11 10.27 14.97 -0.38
N GLY A 12 9.34 15.58 0.36
CA GLY A 12 9.37 17.02 0.68
C GLY A 12 8.91 17.93 -0.46
N LYS A 13 8.38 17.38 -1.54
CA LYS A 13 7.81 18.15 -2.66
C LYS A 13 6.46 17.58 -3.08
N PRO A 14 5.50 18.39 -3.53
CA PRO A 14 4.25 17.91 -4.10
C PRO A 14 4.45 17.45 -5.54
N GLU A 15 5.38 16.55 -5.75
CA GLU A 15 5.80 16.04 -7.06
C GLU A 15 5.59 14.53 -7.15
N LEU A 16 4.88 14.11 -8.17
CA LEU A 16 4.70 12.70 -8.53
C LEU A 16 5.82 12.30 -9.48
N SER A 17 6.82 11.58 -8.98
CA SER A 17 7.99 11.18 -9.78
C SER A 17 7.72 9.96 -10.65
N TRP A 18 6.75 9.13 -10.29
CA TRP A 18 6.29 7.98 -11.09
C TRP A 18 4.86 7.58 -10.69
N SER A 19 4.07 7.16 -11.68
CA SER A 19 2.73 6.61 -11.45
C SER A 19 2.42 5.52 -12.46
N PRO A 20 1.69 4.47 -12.07
CA PRO A 20 1.22 3.45 -13.01
C PRO A 20 0.20 3.97 -14.03
N VAL A 21 -0.32 5.18 -13.84
CA VAL A 21 -1.34 5.82 -14.68
C VAL A 21 -0.70 6.78 -15.70
N PHE A 22 0.34 7.51 -15.29
CA PHE A 22 1.01 8.52 -16.12
C PHE A 22 2.34 7.96 -16.64
N GLU A 23 2.47 7.89 -17.95
CA GLU A 23 3.68 7.37 -18.61
C GLU A 23 4.86 8.30 -18.37
N ASN A 24 5.88 7.81 -17.63
CA ASN A 24 7.21 8.42 -17.52
C ASN A 24 7.26 9.96 -17.40
N GLN A 25 6.17 10.57 -16.90
CA GLN A 25 6.08 12.00 -16.68
C GLN A 25 6.13 12.29 -15.19
N THR A 26 7.10 13.08 -14.79
CA THR A 26 7.09 13.73 -13.48
C THR A 26 6.06 14.84 -13.51
N ILE A 27 5.17 14.88 -12.51
CA ILE A 27 4.12 15.90 -12.40
C ILE A 27 4.40 16.74 -11.15
N ASP A 28 4.69 18.02 -11.37
CA ASP A 28 4.85 19.01 -10.30
C ASP A 28 3.50 19.68 -10.04
N PHE A 29 2.83 19.31 -8.94
CA PHE A 29 1.53 19.85 -8.55
C PHE A 29 1.63 21.28 -8.04
N GLU A 30 2.77 21.72 -7.53
CA GLU A 30 2.99 23.11 -7.14
C GLU A 30 3.01 24.01 -8.37
N ALA A 31 3.77 23.64 -9.39
CA ALA A 31 3.79 24.37 -10.66
C ALA A 31 2.43 24.41 -11.36
N LEU A 32 1.63 23.32 -11.26
CA LEU A 32 0.32 23.25 -11.87
C LEU A 32 -0.74 24.11 -11.17
N LEU A 33 -0.73 24.14 -9.84
CA LEU A 33 -1.81 24.71 -9.03
C LEU A 33 -1.49 26.09 -8.43
N SER A 34 -0.22 26.53 -8.42
CA SER A 34 0.21 27.77 -7.75
C SER A 34 -0.48 29.03 -8.30
N LYS A 35 -0.94 29.01 -9.54
CA LYS A 35 -1.65 30.16 -10.15
C LYS A 35 -3.05 30.35 -9.57
N ASP A 36 -3.71 29.24 -9.22
CA ASP A 36 -5.09 29.21 -8.78
C ASP A 36 -5.21 29.04 -7.25
N TRP A 37 -4.14 28.58 -6.61
CA TRP A 37 -4.08 28.32 -5.17
C TRP A 37 -2.81 28.87 -4.52
N PRO A 38 -2.91 29.95 -3.72
CA PRO A 38 -1.75 30.57 -3.08
C PRO A 38 -1.29 29.86 -1.80
N GLY A 39 -2.04 28.84 -1.34
CA GLY A 39 -1.73 28.12 -0.09
C GLY A 39 -0.88 26.88 -0.32
N GLN A 40 -0.57 26.19 0.75
CA GLN A 40 0.24 25.00 0.75
C GLN A 40 -0.43 23.86 -0.07
N ILE A 41 0.38 23.17 -0.87
CA ILE A 41 -0.02 21.97 -1.61
C ILE A 41 0.79 20.80 -1.05
N ARG A 42 0.09 19.69 -0.73
CA ARG A 42 0.70 18.44 -0.30
C ARG A 42 0.26 17.31 -1.21
N LEU A 43 1.21 16.50 -1.60
CA LEU A 43 0.99 15.24 -2.31
C LEU A 43 1.48 14.09 -1.44
N THR A 44 0.65 13.07 -1.26
CA THR A 44 0.99 11.91 -0.41
C THR A 44 0.47 10.64 -1.05
N ASN A 45 1.22 9.54 -0.92
CA ASN A 45 0.75 8.24 -1.39
C ASN A 45 -0.49 7.80 -0.61
N ASP A 46 -1.48 7.23 -1.30
CA ASP A 46 -2.77 6.83 -0.75
C ASP A 46 -2.67 5.78 0.37
N THR A 47 -1.77 4.79 0.22
CA THR A 47 -1.56 3.76 1.25
C THR A 47 -0.96 4.32 2.54
N GLN A 48 -0.23 5.43 2.45
CA GLN A 48 0.26 6.13 3.64
C GLN A 48 -0.88 6.69 4.47
N PHE A 49 -1.89 7.29 3.83
CA PHE A 49 -3.10 7.76 4.51
C PHE A 49 -3.93 6.62 5.10
N ALA A 50 -4.11 5.53 4.34
CA ALA A 50 -4.80 4.35 4.85
C ALA A 50 -4.11 3.78 6.10
N ALA A 51 -2.78 3.73 6.11
CA ALA A 51 -2.02 3.27 7.27
C ALA A 51 -2.17 4.20 8.48
N GLN A 52 -2.16 5.51 8.28
CA GLN A 52 -2.41 6.48 9.34
C GLN A 52 -3.82 6.33 9.94
N ALA A 53 -4.84 6.16 9.10
CA ALA A 53 -6.22 6.00 9.54
C ALA A 53 -6.38 4.73 10.40
N ILE A 54 -5.89 3.58 9.94
CA ILE A 54 -5.99 2.32 10.68
C ILE A 54 -5.19 2.39 11.99
N MET A 55 -4.00 2.99 11.99
CA MET A 55 -3.22 3.16 13.21
C MET A 55 -3.99 3.98 14.25
N ARG A 56 -4.62 5.10 13.87
CA ARG A 56 -5.44 5.91 14.77
C ARG A 56 -6.62 5.14 15.32
N ASN A 57 -7.33 4.40 14.48
CA ASN A 57 -8.46 3.56 14.90
C ASN A 57 -8.01 2.47 15.89
N ASN A 58 -6.85 1.86 15.67
CA ASN A 58 -6.29 0.86 16.57
C ASN A 58 -5.91 1.46 17.93
N LEU A 59 -5.34 2.66 17.95
CA LEU A 59 -4.98 3.35 19.20
C LEU A 59 -6.19 3.81 20.00
N ALA A 60 -7.32 4.06 19.35
CA ALA A 60 -8.59 4.37 20.03
C ALA A 60 -9.17 3.14 20.76
N ASN A 61 -8.73 1.92 20.39
CA ASN A 61 -9.15 0.69 21.06
C ASN A 61 -8.13 0.28 22.14
N PRO A 62 -8.53 0.25 23.43
CA PRO A 62 -7.61 -0.10 24.53
C PRO A 62 -6.87 -1.43 24.37
N SER A 63 -7.52 -2.41 23.71
CA SER A 63 -6.93 -3.75 23.49
C SER A 63 -5.76 -3.76 22.50
N ASN A 64 -5.56 -2.69 21.74
CA ASN A 64 -4.55 -2.59 20.69
C ASN A 64 -3.42 -1.59 20.99
N GLN A 65 -3.44 -0.93 22.15
CA GLN A 65 -2.50 0.15 22.50
C GLN A 65 -1.02 -0.29 22.53
N GLU A 66 -0.74 -1.58 22.66
CA GLU A 66 0.63 -2.10 22.60
C GLU A 66 1.19 -2.20 21.18
N LYS A 67 0.32 -2.15 20.17
CA LYS A 67 0.70 -2.30 18.74
C LYS A 67 1.08 -0.95 18.16
N ARG A 68 2.34 -0.55 18.33
CA ARG A 68 2.85 0.76 17.89
C ARG A 68 3.20 0.84 16.40
N GLN A 69 3.12 -0.24 15.67
CA GLN A 69 3.36 -0.29 14.22
C GLN A 69 2.28 -1.11 13.55
N ILE A 70 1.98 -0.76 12.29
CA ILE A 70 1.10 -1.52 11.42
C ILE A 70 1.53 -1.38 9.97
N ALA A 71 1.44 -2.46 9.21
CA ALA A 71 1.54 -2.42 7.76
C ALA A 71 0.15 -2.57 7.13
N VAL A 72 -0.16 -1.74 6.15
CA VAL A 72 -1.44 -1.75 5.42
C VAL A 72 -1.18 -2.06 3.97
N LEU A 73 -1.60 -3.24 3.54
CA LEU A 73 -1.46 -3.73 2.18
C LEU A 73 -2.71 -3.43 1.37
N SER A 74 -2.56 -2.68 0.29
CA SER A 74 -3.61 -2.38 -0.67
C SER A 74 -3.54 -3.38 -1.84
N LEU A 75 -4.58 -4.19 -2.00
CA LEU A 75 -4.73 -5.17 -3.06
C LEU A 75 -5.68 -4.65 -4.12
N ASN A 76 -5.13 -4.20 -5.24
CA ASN A 76 -5.88 -3.62 -6.33
C ASN A 76 -5.24 -3.93 -7.69
N HIS A 77 -5.51 -3.07 -8.65
CA HIS A 77 -4.83 -3.02 -9.94
C HIS A 77 -3.29 -2.97 -9.78
N SER A 78 -2.82 -2.26 -8.76
CA SER A 78 -1.44 -2.22 -8.27
C SER A 78 -1.39 -2.72 -6.83
N ILE A 79 -0.22 -3.14 -6.39
CA ILE A 79 0.03 -3.58 -5.01
C ILE A 79 0.75 -2.47 -4.27
N GLY A 80 0.05 -1.87 -3.31
CA GLY A 80 0.57 -0.79 -2.46
C GLY A 80 0.81 -1.26 -1.02
N LEU A 81 1.70 -0.58 -0.31
CA LEU A 81 1.94 -0.78 1.12
C LEU A 81 2.14 0.57 1.80
N GLY A 82 1.42 0.78 2.89
CA GLY A 82 1.67 1.86 3.85
C GLY A 82 2.12 1.27 5.18
N ILE A 83 3.07 1.92 5.84
CA ILE A 83 3.51 1.55 7.19
C ILE A 83 3.31 2.75 8.08
N ALA A 84 2.59 2.58 9.19
CA ALA A 84 2.41 3.61 10.19
C ALA A 84 3.03 3.19 11.52
N THR A 85 3.61 4.17 12.21
CA THR A 85 4.24 3.98 13.52
C THR A 85 3.77 5.08 14.46
N GLN A 86 3.42 4.70 15.69
CA GLN A 86 3.22 5.64 16.78
C GLN A 86 4.56 5.94 17.43
N GLU A 87 4.98 7.19 17.37
CA GLU A 87 6.17 7.67 18.03
C GLU A 87 5.97 7.77 19.56
N PRO A 88 7.05 7.81 20.34
CA PRO A 88 6.96 7.94 21.81
C PRO A 88 6.21 9.18 22.30
N ASP A 89 6.18 10.25 21.52
CA ASP A 89 5.45 11.48 21.79
C ASP A 89 3.97 11.43 21.39
N GLY A 90 3.49 10.28 20.92
CA GLY A 90 2.11 10.04 20.50
C GLY A 90 1.80 10.41 19.05
N ARG A 91 2.71 11.07 18.34
CA ARG A 91 2.54 11.36 16.91
C ARG A 91 2.52 10.07 16.09
N ILE A 92 1.74 10.08 15.01
CA ILE A 92 1.73 8.98 14.04
C ILE A 92 2.53 9.43 12.82
N THR A 93 3.62 8.73 12.55
CA THR A 93 4.38 8.84 11.31
C THR A 93 3.98 7.71 10.37
N ALA A 94 4.02 7.96 9.06
CA ALA A 94 3.76 6.92 8.09
C ALA A 94 4.57 7.15 6.81
N PHE A 95 4.85 6.07 6.11
CA PHE A 95 5.49 6.10 4.79
C PHE A 95 4.97 4.96 3.91
N ALA A 96 5.13 5.10 2.60
CA ALA A 96 4.68 4.13 1.61
C ALA A 96 5.89 3.63 0.79
N PRO A 97 6.49 2.49 1.16
CA PRO A 97 7.57 1.90 0.37
C PRO A 97 7.03 1.29 -0.93
N PRO A 98 7.82 1.22 -2.00
CA PRO A 98 7.42 0.62 -3.26
C PRO A 98 7.37 -0.92 -3.18
N PHE A 99 6.59 -1.46 -2.26
CA PHE A 99 6.50 -2.88 -1.93
C PHE A 99 6.12 -3.73 -3.15
N GLY A 100 5.15 -3.30 -3.94
CA GLY A 100 4.74 -4.00 -5.15
C GLY A 100 5.88 -4.15 -6.17
N HIS A 101 6.89 -3.27 -6.10
CA HIS A 101 8.05 -3.31 -6.99
C HIS A 101 9.27 -3.99 -6.36
N MET A 102 9.15 -4.54 -5.16
CA MET A 102 10.17 -5.42 -4.61
C MET A 102 10.25 -6.71 -5.47
N MET A 103 11.47 -7.12 -5.77
CA MET A 103 11.73 -8.32 -6.56
C MET A 103 11.27 -9.57 -5.79
N HIS A 104 10.38 -10.35 -6.41
CA HIS A 104 9.94 -11.64 -5.92
C HIS A 104 10.80 -12.78 -6.52
N ILE A 105 10.90 -12.83 -7.84
CA ILE A 105 11.66 -13.83 -8.58
C ILE A 105 12.55 -13.14 -9.63
N ASN A 106 13.82 -13.51 -9.67
CA ASN A 106 14.72 -13.07 -10.75
C ASN A 106 14.22 -13.61 -12.10
N ASP A 107 14.35 -12.81 -13.17
CA ASP A 107 13.86 -13.14 -14.52
C ASP A 107 12.37 -13.48 -14.61
N GLY A 108 11.58 -13.02 -13.66
CA GLY A 108 10.12 -13.14 -13.65
C GLY A 108 9.44 -12.26 -14.71
N PRO A 109 8.10 -12.19 -14.72
CA PRO A 109 7.34 -11.39 -15.68
C PRO A 109 7.68 -9.90 -15.60
N ILE A 110 7.60 -9.22 -16.76
CA ILE A 110 7.77 -7.76 -16.82
C ILE A 110 6.70 -7.05 -16.01
N CYS A 111 7.14 -6.08 -15.21
CA CYS A 111 6.32 -5.19 -14.42
C CYS A 111 6.09 -3.87 -15.15
N ARG A 112 5.04 -3.13 -14.79
CA ARG A 112 4.78 -1.77 -15.30
C ARG A 112 5.90 -0.77 -15.02
N CYS A 113 6.68 -0.98 -13.95
CA CYS A 113 7.84 -0.15 -13.65
C CYS A 113 9.05 -0.38 -14.57
N GLY A 114 8.94 -1.30 -15.53
CA GLY A 114 10.00 -1.68 -16.44
C GLY A 114 10.95 -2.77 -15.92
N SER A 115 10.92 -3.10 -14.64
CA SER A 115 11.71 -4.20 -14.06
C SER A 115 11.03 -5.55 -14.26
N HIS A 116 11.77 -6.64 -14.07
CA HIS A 116 11.25 -7.99 -14.11
C HIS A 116 11.07 -8.58 -12.72
N GLY A 117 10.05 -9.44 -12.55
CA GLY A 117 9.87 -10.25 -11.35
C GLY A 117 9.43 -9.53 -10.09
N CYS A 118 8.86 -8.33 -10.20
CA CYS A 118 8.26 -7.60 -9.08
C CYS A 118 7.08 -8.36 -8.47
N ILE A 119 6.78 -8.19 -7.19
CA ILE A 119 5.58 -8.74 -6.54
C ILE A 119 4.32 -8.38 -7.33
N GLU A 120 4.17 -7.11 -7.76
CA GLU A 120 3.02 -6.65 -8.54
C GLU A 120 2.86 -7.38 -9.88
N ALA A 121 3.96 -7.84 -10.49
CA ALA A 121 3.90 -8.61 -11.74
C ALA A 121 3.25 -9.99 -11.59
N PHE A 122 3.07 -10.46 -10.34
CA PHE A 122 2.33 -11.69 -9.98
C PHE A 122 0.99 -11.38 -9.35
N ALA A 123 0.93 -10.39 -8.46
CA ALA A 123 -0.20 -10.15 -7.56
C ALA A 123 -1.12 -9.00 -8.00
N GLY A 124 -0.66 -8.06 -8.83
CA GLY A 124 -1.52 -7.06 -9.45
C GLY A 124 -2.49 -7.69 -10.44
N TYR A 125 -3.56 -7.01 -10.80
CA TYR A 125 -4.59 -7.53 -11.72
C TYR A 125 -3.99 -8.09 -13.01
N TYR A 126 -3.05 -7.36 -13.62
CA TYR A 126 -2.39 -7.84 -14.83
C TYR A 126 -1.52 -9.08 -14.62
N GLY A 127 -0.96 -9.25 -13.42
CA GLY A 127 -0.17 -10.43 -13.06
C GLY A 127 -1.06 -11.67 -12.93
N ILE A 128 -2.20 -11.54 -12.24
CA ILE A 128 -3.19 -12.60 -12.09
C ILE A 128 -3.73 -13.02 -13.48
N LEU A 129 -4.15 -12.05 -14.31
CA LEU A 129 -4.63 -12.33 -15.66
C LEU A 129 -3.57 -12.99 -16.54
N ARG A 130 -2.35 -12.45 -16.52
CA ARG A 130 -1.21 -13.02 -17.26
C ARG A 130 -1.02 -14.51 -16.94
N THR A 131 -1.04 -14.83 -15.65
CA THR A 131 -0.85 -16.20 -15.18
C THR A 131 -2.02 -17.09 -15.55
N ALA A 132 -3.26 -16.63 -15.35
CA ALA A 132 -4.47 -17.39 -15.66
C ALA A 132 -4.62 -17.73 -17.16
N PHE A 133 -4.18 -16.81 -18.04
CA PHE A 133 -4.25 -16.97 -19.49
C PHE A 133 -2.91 -17.41 -20.13
N GLU A 134 -1.89 -17.73 -19.33
CA GLU A 134 -0.57 -18.14 -19.81
C GLU A 134 0.07 -17.18 -20.83
N VAL A 135 -0.12 -15.88 -20.63
CA VAL A 135 0.45 -14.84 -21.49
C VAL A 135 1.95 -14.74 -21.26
N ASP A 136 2.72 -14.58 -22.34
CA ASP A 136 4.19 -14.50 -22.28
C ASP A 136 4.66 -13.42 -21.27
N LYS A 137 5.70 -13.78 -20.52
CA LYS A 137 6.24 -12.96 -19.43
C LYS A 137 6.77 -11.59 -19.87
N ASN A 138 7.13 -11.41 -21.15
CA ASN A 138 7.70 -10.19 -21.70
C ASN A 138 6.66 -9.26 -22.33
N ILE A 139 5.39 -9.69 -22.40
CA ILE A 139 4.32 -8.81 -22.91
C ILE A 139 4.09 -7.68 -21.91
N ILE A 140 4.16 -6.44 -22.39
CA ILE A 140 3.95 -5.24 -21.58
C ILE A 140 2.54 -5.27 -20.99
N PRO A 141 2.39 -5.07 -19.66
CA PRO A 141 1.09 -5.08 -19.01
C PRO A 141 0.15 -4.00 -19.52
N ALA A 142 -1.13 -4.32 -19.66
CA ALA A 142 -2.17 -3.33 -19.95
C ALA A 142 -2.21 -2.26 -18.85
N LYS A 143 -2.45 -0.99 -19.25
CA LYS A 143 -2.53 0.15 -18.32
C LYS A 143 -3.69 0.04 -17.36
N PHE A 144 -4.82 -0.43 -17.86
CA PHE A 144 -6.05 -0.58 -17.08
C PHE A 144 -6.68 -1.95 -17.32
N ILE A 145 -7.14 -2.57 -16.24
CA ILE A 145 -7.89 -3.82 -16.25
C ILE A 145 -9.11 -3.60 -15.35
N PRO A 146 -10.34 -3.76 -15.87
CA PRO A 146 -11.54 -3.68 -15.06
C PRO A 146 -11.52 -4.74 -13.94
N SER A 147 -12.00 -4.40 -12.74
CA SER A 147 -12.14 -5.36 -11.63
C SER A 147 -13.01 -6.56 -11.99
N SER A 148 -14.00 -6.36 -12.86
CA SER A 148 -14.87 -7.42 -13.37
C SER A 148 -14.12 -8.57 -14.09
N GLU A 149 -12.96 -8.29 -14.68
CA GLU A 149 -12.15 -9.35 -15.29
C GLU A 149 -11.50 -10.23 -14.22
N ILE A 150 -11.06 -9.65 -13.13
CA ILE A 150 -10.52 -10.41 -12.00
C ILE A 150 -11.62 -11.22 -11.30
N GLU A 151 -12.82 -10.65 -11.16
CA GLU A 151 -13.98 -11.34 -10.60
C GLU A 151 -14.34 -12.58 -11.42
N LYS A 152 -14.28 -12.52 -12.77
CA LYS A 152 -14.48 -13.67 -13.63
C LYS A 152 -13.44 -14.77 -13.39
N ILE A 153 -12.16 -14.39 -13.23
CA ILE A 153 -11.10 -15.36 -12.93
C ILE A 153 -11.30 -15.95 -11.52
N ALA A 154 -11.70 -15.14 -10.54
CA ALA A 154 -12.01 -15.61 -9.19
C ALA A 154 -13.17 -16.60 -9.17
N MET A 155 -14.23 -16.33 -9.94
CA MET A 155 -15.34 -17.29 -10.09
C MET A 155 -14.87 -18.63 -10.71
N ARG A 156 -14.03 -18.58 -11.75
CA ARG A 156 -13.47 -19.80 -12.37
C ARG A 156 -12.62 -20.58 -11.37
N ALA A 157 -11.78 -19.89 -10.59
CA ALA A 157 -10.96 -20.53 -9.56
C ALA A 157 -11.85 -21.27 -8.53
N ARG A 158 -12.92 -20.61 -8.04
CA ARG A 158 -13.88 -21.23 -7.11
C ARG A 158 -14.67 -22.40 -7.71
N GLN A 159 -14.72 -22.48 -9.04
CA GLN A 159 -15.31 -23.61 -9.79
C GLN A 159 -14.30 -24.73 -10.10
N GLY A 160 -13.06 -24.61 -9.63
CA GLY A 160 -12.01 -25.61 -9.80
C GLY A 160 -11.20 -25.49 -11.10
N ASP A 161 -11.23 -24.31 -11.77
CA ASP A 161 -10.35 -24.06 -12.90
C ASP A 161 -8.89 -23.93 -12.44
N ARG A 162 -8.09 -24.95 -12.74
CA ARG A 162 -6.70 -25.09 -12.27
C ARG A 162 -5.79 -23.90 -12.63
N LYS A 163 -5.99 -23.29 -13.80
CA LYS A 163 -5.17 -22.14 -14.23
C LYS A 163 -5.49 -20.91 -13.41
N SER A 164 -6.77 -20.66 -13.16
CA SER A 164 -7.23 -19.57 -12.31
C SER A 164 -6.80 -19.77 -10.85
N GLU A 165 -6.94 -20.99 -10.29
CA GLU A 165 -6.45 -21.33 -8.94
C GLU A 165 -4.93 -21.10 -8.83
N TYR A 166 -4.17 -21.54 -9.84
CA TYR A 166 -2.72 -21.35 -9.90
C TYR A 166 -2.35 -19.86 -9.90
N ALA A 167 -3.09 -19.04 -10.65
CA ALA A 167 -2.84 -17.62 -10.73
C ALA A 167 -3.01 -16.91 -9.37
N PHE A 168 -4.08 -17.22 -8.63
CA PHE A 168 -4.28 -16.68 -7.29
C PHE A 168 -3.25 -17.22 -6.29
N ARG A 169 -2.89 -18.50 -6.37
CA ARG A 169 -1.84 -19.07 -5.53
C ARG A 169 -0.51 -18.36 -5.72
N MET A 170 -0.09 -18.12 -6.97
CA MET A 170 1.15 -17.40 -7.29
C MET A 170 1.11 -15.95 -6.77
N ALA A 171 -0.06 -15.29 -6.90
CA ALA A 171 -0.25 -13.95 -6.35
C ALA A 171 -0.10 -13.94 -4.82
N GLY A 172 -0.75 -14.86 -4.13
CA GLY A 172 -0.65 -15.00 -2.67
C GLY A 172 0.77 -15.34 -2.20
N GLU A 173 1.48 -16.21 -2.91
CA GLU A 173 2.86 -16.57 -2.61
C GLU A 173 3.80 -15.37 -2.73
N ALA A 174 3.67 -14.58 -3.81
CA ALA A 174 4.48 -13.37 -4.00
C ALA A 174 4.26 -12.35 -2.88
N ILE A 175 2.99 -12.12 -2.49
CA ILE A 175 2.63 -11.24 -1.38
C ILE A 175 3.19 -11.79 -0.06
N GLY A 176 2.98 -13.06 0.23
CA GLY A 176 3.38 -13.69 1.49
C GLY A 176 4.89 -13.68 1.70
N ILE A 177 5.68 -13.99 0.67
CA ILE A 177 7.14 -13.89 0.69
C ILE A 177 7.56 -12.43 0.91
N GLY A 178 6.92 -11.49 0.23
CA GLY A 178 7.17 -10.06 0.40
C GLY A 178 6.91 -9.59 1.84
N ILE A 179 5.78 -9.97 2.43
CA ILE A 179 5.45 -9.69 3.84
C ILE A 179 6.50 -10.32 4.77
N GLY A 180 6.86 -11.58 4.53
CA GLY A 180 7.88 -12.25 5.34
C GLY A 180 9.22 -11.52 5.33
N ARG A 181 9.67 -11.01 4.17
CA ARG A 181 10.87 -10.17 4.05
C ARG A 181 10.72 -8.85 4.80
N LEU A 182 9.54 -8.20 4.68
CA LEU A 182 9.23 -6.97 5.39
C LEU A 182 9.35 -7.15 6.92
N LEU A 183 8.70 -8.19 7.46
CA LEU A 183 8.74 -8.51 8.88
C LEU A 183 10.15 -8.91 9.35
N THR A 184 10.95 -9.52 8.48
CA THR A 184 12.34 -9.81 8.76
C THR A 184 13.19 -8.55 8.93
N LEU A 185 12.91 -7.51 8.16
CA LEU A 185 13.66 -6.25 8.19
C LEU A 185 13.19 -5.30 9.29
N LEU A 186 11.88 -5.17 9.49
CA LEU A 186 11.28 -4.16 10.36
C LEU A 186 10.79 -4.71 11.70
N GLY A 187 10.83 -6.02 11.89
CA GLY A 187 10.27 -6.70 13.07
C GLY A 187 8.79 -7.05 12.90
N PRO A 188 8.23 -7.79 13.90
CA PRO A 188 6.85 -8.26 13.85
C PRO A 188 5.87 -7.10 14.03
N MET A 189 4.88 -7.02 13.16
CA MET A 189 3.78 -6.06 13.25
C MET A 189 2.49 -6.64 12.65
N PRO A 190 1.31 -6.19 13.06
CA PRO A 190 0.05 -6.58 12.43
C PRO A 190 -0.01 -6.09 10.99
N ILE A 191 -0.74 -6.85 10.17
CA ILE A 191 -0.98 -6.56 8.75
C ILE A 191 -2.46 -6.29 8.56
N ALA A 192 -2.81 -5.11 8.07
CA ALA A 192 -4.15 -4.83 7.58
C ALA A 192 -4.16 -4.97 6.05
N ILE A 193 -5.22 -5.54 5.52
CA ILE A 193 -5.42 -5.69 4.08
C ILE A 193 -6.63 -4.87 3.68
N THR A 194 -6.50 -4.09 2.61
CA THR A 194 -7.55 -3.25 2.05
C THR A 194 -7.59 -3.33 0.53
N GLY A 195 -8.56 -2.67 -0.10
CA GLY A 195 -8.72 -2.63 -1.54
C GLY A 195 -9.66 -3.68 -2.09
N ALA A 196 -9.96 -3.60 -3.38
CA ALA A 196 -10.92 -4.48 -4.05
C ALA A 196 -10.48 -5.97 -4.05
N GLY A 197 -9.19 -6.25 -3.85
CA GLY A 197 -8.64 -7.59 -3.74
C GLY A 197 -9.16 -8.39 -2.55
N ILE A 198 -9.79 -7.75 -1.57
CA ILE A 198 -10.48 -8.45 -0.48
C ILE A 198 -11.55 -9.40 -1.02
N SER A 199 -12.17 -9.08 -2.15
CA SER A 199 -13.19 -9.91 -2.79
C SER A 199 -12.71 -11.30 -3.21
N TYR A 200 -11.41 -11.51 -3.34
CA TYR A 200 -10.78 -12.79 -3.64
C TYR A 200 -9.73 -13.21 -2.59
N TYR A 201 -9.81 -12.66 -1.40
CA TYR A 201 -8.88 -12.98 -0.32
C TYR A 201 -8.90 -14.47 0.05
N ASP A 202 -10.06 -15.11 -0.02
CA ASP A 202 -10.26 -16.55 0.16
C ASP A 202 -9.37 -17.41 -0.75
N LEU A 203 -9.05 -16.93 -1.95
CA LEU A 203 -8.23 -17.64 -2.93
C LEU A 203 -6.72 -17.46 -2.73
N ILE A 204 -6.31 -16.45 -1.99
CA ILE A 204 -4.89 -16.09 -1.80
C ILE A 204 -4.39 -16.26 -0.37
N GLN A 205 -5.29 -16.30 0.63
CA GLN A 205 -4.91 -16.26 2.05
C GLN A 205 -3.95 -17.37 2.47
N ASP A 206 -4.20 -18.61 2.05
CA ASP A 206 -3.35 -19.76 2.43
C ASP A 206 -1.94 -19.63 1.85
N ALA A 207 -1.83 -19.17 0.60
CA ALA A 207 -0.55 -18.92 -0.04
C ALA A 207 0.21 -17.75 0.63
N ILE A 208 -0.49 -16.68 1.03
CA ILE A 208 0.08 -15.59 1.83
C ILE A 208 0.65 -16.12 3.14
N LEU A 209 -0.16 -16.85 3.92
CA LEU A 209 0.24 -17.39 5.21
C LEU A 209 1.44 -18.34 5.09
N ASN A 210 1.46 -19.18 4.06
CA ASN A 210 2.57 -20.09 3.79
C ASN A 210 3.85 -19.32 3.42
N GLY A 211 3.75 -18.31 2.55
CA GLY A 211 4.87 -17.45 2.17
C GLY A 211 5.46 -16.71 3.38
N VAL A 212 4.63 -16.16 4.26
CA VAL A 212 5.08 -15.53 5.52
C VAL A 212 5.77 -16.54 6.42
N ARG A 213 5.13 -17.70 6.67
CA ARG A 213 5.67 -18.75 7.55
C ARG A 213 7.03 -19.22 7.10
N ASN A 214 7.25 -19.44 5.82
CA ASN A 214 8.51 -19.91 5.28
C ASN A 214 9.66 -18.90 5.48
N ASN A 215 9.38 -17.61 5.55
CA ASN A 215 10.37 -16.58 5.79
C ASN A 215 10.64 -16.32 7.30
N LEU A 216 9.70 -16.65 8.18
CA LEU A 216 9.83 -16.42 9.63
C LEU A 216 10.38 -17.62 10.42
N GLN A 217 10.71 -18.73 9.76
CA GLN A 217 11.14 -19.98 10.43
C GLN A 217 12.34 -19.80 11.38
N ILE A 218 13.30 -18.95 11.00
CA ILE A 218 14.53 -18.73 11.80
C ILE A 218 14.22 -18.05 13.13
N ARG A 219 13.21 -17.16 13.17
CA ARG A 219 12.92 -16.33 14.34
C ARG A 219 11.98 -17.00 15.33
N ARG A 220 11.30 -18.08 14.97
CA ARG A 220 10.23 -18.72 15.76
C ARG A 220 9.16 -17.71 16.22
N GLU A 221 8.98 -16.63 15.46
CA GLU A 221 8.03 -15.58 15.79
C GLU A 221 6.61 -16.03 15.50
N ARG A 222 5.68 -15.45 16.25
CA ARG A 222 4.26 -15.64 16.03
C ARG A 222 3.87 -15.06 14.65
N MET A 223 2.97 -15.73 13.96
CA MET A 223 2.38 -15.20 12.74
C MET A 223 1.76 -13.83 12.99
N PRO A 224 1.88 -12.87 12.06
CA PRO A 224 1.24 -11.56 12.22
C PRO A 224 -0.27 -11.70 12.27
N ASP A 225 -0.91 -10.87 13.09
CA ASP A 225 -2.36 -10.73 13.05
C ASP A 225 -2.74 -10.07 11.71
N ILE A 226 -3.67 -10.67 10.96
CA ILE A 226 -4.17 -10.13 9.69
C ILE A 226 -5.60 -9.67 9.88
N SER A 227 -5.90 -8.43 9.49
CA SER A 227 -7.24 -7.85 9.49
C SER A 227 -7.65 -7.35 8.11
N LEU A 228 -8.94 -7.43 7.78
CA LEU A 228 -9.48 -6.99 6.49
C LEU A 228 -10.29 -5.71 6.66
N HIS A 229 -10.04 -4.74 5.80
CA HIS A 229 -10.66 -3.41 5.80
C HIS A 229 -11.16 -3.10 4.39
N PRO A 230 -12.44 -3.39 4.07
CA PRO A 230 -12.95 -3.35 2.68
C PRO A 230 -13.07 -1.93 2.12
N ASP A 231 -13.29 -0.92 2.95
CA ASP A 231 -13.49 0.44 2.49
C ASP A 231 -12.17 1.24 2.45
N GLU A 232 -11.38 0.99 1.40
CA GLU A 232 -10.12 1.68 1.19
C GLU A 232 -10.30 3.19 0.99
N SER A 233 -11.36 3.59 0.29
CA SER A 233 -11.62 4.99 -0.02
C SER A 233 -11.89 5.80 1.23
N GLU A 234 -12.66 5.24 2.16
CA GLU A 234 -12.94 5.83 3.47
C GLU A 234 -11.65 5.98 4.29
N LEU A 235 -10.81 4.94 4.33
CA LEU A 235 -9.52 4.98 5.03
C LEU A 235 -8.61 6.08 4.49
N ILE A 236 -8.50 6.20 3.17
CA ILE A 236 -7.70 7.24 2.52
C ILE A 236 -8.24 8.62 2.85
N PHE A 237 -9.56 8.80 2.76
CA PHE A 237 -10.20 10.08 3.07
C PHE A 237 -9.95 10.49 4.52
N TYR A 238 -10.21 9.61 5.49
CA TYR A 238 -10.00 9.90 6.92
C TYR A 238 -8.52 10.16 7.23
N GLY A 239 -7.61 9.35 6.70
CA GLY A 239 -6.18 9.55 6.91
C GLY A 239 -5.70 10.89 6.37
N ASN A 240 -6.19 11.30 5.19
CA ASN A 240 -5.89 12.60 4.59
C ASN A 240 -6.46 13.75 5.44
N ALA A 241 -7.74 13.69 5.79
CA ALA A 241 -8.40 14.72 6.60
C ALA A 241 -7.71 14.91 7.96
N GLN A 242 -7.42 13.81 8.65
CA GLN A 242 -6.73 13.85 9.94
C GLN A 242 -5.28 14.35 9.84
N SER A 243 -4.58 14.03 8.74
CA SER A 243 -3.26 14.59 8.50
C SER A 243 -3.31 16.11 8.33
N CYS A 244 -4.30 16.64 7.59
CA CYS A 244 -4.52 18.07 7.44
C CYS A 244 -4.83 18.76 8.78
N LEU A 245 -5.70 18.16 9.59
CA LEU A 245 -6.03 18.70 10.92
C LEU A 245 -4.80 18.74 11.84
N SER A 246 -4.00 17.68 11.85
CA SER A 246 -2.77 17.63 12.66
C SER A 246 -1.77 18.71 12.26
N ASP A 247 -1.68 19.04 10.98
CA ASP A 247 -0.79 20.11 10.51
C ASP A 247 -1.31 21.49 10.89
N LEU A 248 -2.64 21.70 10.82
CA LEU A 248 -3.25 22.95 11.29
C LEU A 248 -2.98 23.17 12.79
N ASP A 249 -3.16 22.14 13.61
CA ASP A 249 -2.88 22.17 15.05
C ASP A 249 -1.39 22.51 15.31
N ASN A 250 -0.48 21.84 14.61
CA ASN A 250 0.96 22.09 14.74
C ASN A 250 1.34 23.54 14.34
N ASN A 251 0.75 24.07 13.28
CA ASN A 251 0.99 25.44 12.84
C ASN A 251 0.44 26.46 13.85
N ILE A 252 -0.76 26.24 14.38
CA ILE A 252 -1.35 27.10 15.41
C ILE A 252 -0.51 27.12 16.70
N ILE A 253 -0.01 25.96 17.12
CA ILE A 253 0.87 25.83 18.28
C ILE A 253 2.20 26.56 18.03
N ALA A 254 2.80 26.37 16.85
CA ALA A 254 4.06 27.04 16.50
C ALA A 254 3.92 28.57 16.48
N ASP A 255 2.83 29.09 15.90
CA ASP A 255 2.55 30.53 15.86
C ASP A 255 2.33 31.11 17.27
N ARG A 256 1.60 30.41 18.13
CA ARG A 256 1.40 30.84 19.54
C ARG A 256 2.71 30.84 20.31
N THR A 257 3.55 29.86 20.13
CA THR A 257 4.87 29.78 20.77
C THR A 257 5.76 30.93 20.29
N ALA A 258 5.79 31.23 19.00
CA ALA A 258 6.54 32.33 18.42
C ALA A 258 6.07 33.71 18.94
N LEU A 259 4.75 33.87 19.17
CA LEU A 259 4.19 35.11 19.75
C LEU A 259 4.57 35.26 21.23
N TYR A 260 4.61 34.16 22.00
CA TYR A 260 5.02 34.21 23.41
C TYR A 260 6.46 34.66 23.59
N TRP A 261 7.40 34.14 22.77
CA TRP A 261 8.82 34.52 22.84
C TRP A 261 9.14 35.92 22.27
N LYS A 262 8.20 36.56 21.56
CA LYS A 262 8.36 37.96 21.10
C LYS A 262 7.87 38.96 22.13
N GLN A 263 7.17 38.52 23.19
CA GLN A 263 6.67 39.38 24.26
C GLN A 263 7.47 39.29 25.57
N THR A 264 8.46 38.40 25.61
CA THR A 264 9.46 38.26 26.69
C THR A 264 10.82 38.76 26.21
#